data_9be96c6bd902b1e5d80e7e400e949504
#
_entry.id   9be96c6bd902b1e5d80e7e400e949504
#
_cell.length_a   1.000
_cell.length_b   1.000
_cell.length_c   1.000
_cell.angle_alpha   90.00
_cell.angle_beta   90.00
_cell.angle_gamma   90.00
#
_symmetry.space_group_name_H-M   'P 1'
#
loop_
_entity.id
_entity.type
_entity.pdbx_description
1 polymer ?
#
loop_
_entity_poly.entity_id
_entity_poly.type
_entity_poly.pdbx_seq_one_letter_code
_entity_poly.pdbx_strand_id
1 'polypeptide(L)'
;MSTILIIEDNAKNMKLSRDLLKAKGYATLEATTGEEGVRLALEHRPDLVLMDIQLPDINGIEAFERIRADADTAAIPVVAFTASVTPTDRNRITQAGFSGFVSKPIQLKEFLATVKRMLEGGA
;
A
#
# COMPACT_ATOMS: atom_id res chain seq x y z
N MET A 1 -7.99 -4.68 -16.16
CA MET A 1 -7.53 -5.34 -14.92
C MET A 1 -6.71 -4.33 -14.11
N SER A 2 -7.06 -4.15 -12.85
CA SER A 2 -6.31 -3.24 -11.99
C SER A 2 -5.02 -3.88 -11.52
N THR A 3 -3.96 -3.08 -11.44
CA THR A 3 -2.65 -3.51 -10.97
C THR A 3 -2.38 -2.89 -9.59
N ILE A 4 -2.00 -3.72 -8.65
CA ILE A 4 -1.76 -3.32 -7.28
C ILE A 4 -0.31 -3.62 -6.90
N LEU A 5 0.41 -2.60 -6.45
CA LEU A 5 1.77 -2.77 -5.94
C LEU A 5 1.71 -3.03 -4.44
N ILE A 6 2.33 -4.11 -4.01
CA ILE A 6 2.42 -4.48 -2.59
C ILE A 6 3.85 -4.26 -2.14
N ILE A 7 4.06 -3.39 -1.16
CA ILE A 7 5.38 -3.11 -0.58
C ILE A 7 5.37 -3.66 0.84
N GLU A 8 5.99 -4.81 1.04
CA GLU A 8 5.93 -5.56 2.29
C GLU A 8 7.17 -6.45 2.42
N ASP A 9 7.87 -6.35 3.53
CA ASP A 9 9.08 -7.17 3.77
C ASP A 9 8.80 -8.52 4.40
N ASN A 10 7.62 -8.70 5.00
CA ASN A 10 7.24 -9.96 5.63
C ASN A 10 6.67 -10.92 4.58
N ALA A 11 7.34 -12.06 4.38
CA ALA A 11 6.96 -13.00 3.34
C ALA A 11 5.55 -13.57 3.50
N LYS A 12 5.10 -13.79 4.74
CA LYS A 12 3.76 -14.30 5.01
C LYS A 12 2.69 -13.28 4.65
N ASN A 13 2.90 -12.02 5.03
CA ASN A 13 1.97 -10.96 4.70
C ASN A 13 1.93 -10.68 3.21
N MET A 14 3.09 -10.73 2.55
CA MET A 14 3.17 -10.58 1.11
C MET A 14 2.37 -11.67 0.39
N LYS A 15 2.58 -12.92 0.79
CA LYS A 15 1.88 -14.06 0.20
C LYS A 15 0.38 -13.94 0.40
N LEU A 16 -0.06 -13.63 1.61
CA LEU A 16 -1.48 -13.50 1.92
C LEU A 16 -2.13 -12.39 1.09
N SER A 17 -1.51 -11.21 1.06
CA SER A 17 -2.03 -10.08 0.29
C SER A 17 -2.11 -10.41 -1.20
N ARG A 18 -1.04 -10.97 -1.75
CA ARG A 18 -0.99 -11.36 -3.15
C ARG A 18 -2.06 -12.36 -3.51
N ASP A 19 -2.19 -13.43 -2.71
CA ASP A 19 -3.14 -14.50 -3.00
C ASP A 19 -4.58 -14.00 -2.93
N LEU A 20 -4.91 -13.15 -1.95
CA LEU A 20 -6.24 -12.57 -1.84
C LEU A 20 -6.57 -11.68 -3.04
N LEU A 21 -5.62 -10.86 -3.47
CA LEU A 21 -5.83 -9.96 -4.60
C LEU A 21 -5.97 -10.71 -5.92
N LYS A 22 -5.12 -11.70 -6.14
CA LYS A 22 -5.21 -12.52 -7.35
C LYS A 22 -6.50 -13.30 -7.42
N ALA A 23 -7.02 -13.76 -6.29
CA ALA A 23 -8.31 -14.45 -6.24
C ALA A 23 -9.46 -13.55 -6.68
N LYS A 24 -9.30 -12.24 -6.57
CA LYS A 24 -10.31 -11.26 -7.00
C LYS A 24 -10.04 -10.71 -8.41
N GLY A 25 -9.06 -11.25 -9.12
CA GLY A 25 -8.77 -10.88 -10.49
C GLY A 25 -7.84 -9.68 -10.67
N TYR A 26 -7.19 -9.22 -9.59
CA TYR A 26 -6.23 -8.11 -9.69
C TYR A 26 -4.85 -8.63 -10.09
N ALA A 27 -4.11 -7.83 -10.85
CA ALA A 27 -2.70 -8.08 -11.11
C ALA A 27 -1.89 -7.48 -9.95
N THR A 28 -0.78 -8.12 -9.60
CA THR A 28 0.05 -7.67 -8.48
C THR A 28 1.50 -7.47 -8.89
N LEU A 29 2.12 -6.44 -8.28
CA LEU A 29 3.56 -6.23 -8.30
C LEU A 29 4.03 -6.34 -6.86
N GLU A 30 5.24 -6.84 -6.65
CA GLU A 30 5.76 -7.09 -5.31
C GLU A 30 7.09 -6.39 -5.09
N ALA A 31 7.21 -5.70 -3.97
CA ALA A 31 8.44 -5.09 -3.52
C ALA A 31 8.65 -5.43 -2.04
N THR A 32 9.87 -5.76 -1.68
CA THR A 32 10.21 -6.12 -0.30
C THR A 32 10.92 -5.01 0.45
N THR A 33 11.28 -3.92 -0.23
CA THR A 33 11.91 -2.75 0.37
C THR A 33 11.21 -1.48 -0.11
N GLY A 34 11.40 -0.40 0.64
CA GLY A 34 10.84 0.89 0.27
C GLY A 34 11.43 1.44 -1.02
N GLU A 35 12.75 1.30 -1.20
CA GLU A 35 13.42 1.76 -2.42
C GLU A 35 12.88 1.03 -3.65
N GLU A 36 12.76 -0.28 -3.58
CA GLU A 36 12.20 -1.07 -4.67
C GLU A 36 10.76 -0.68 -4.95
N GLY A 37 9.98 -0.47 -3.89
CA GLY A 37 8.58 -0.05 -4.02
C GLY A 37 8.44 1.27 -4.74
N VAL A 38 9.25 2.26 -4.39
CA VAL A 38 9.24 3.56 -5.07
C VAL A 38 9.60 3.38 -6.54
N ARG A 39 10.65 2.62 -6.82
CA ARG A 39 11.08 2.36 -8.20
C ARG A 39 9.98 1.72 -9.04
N LEU A 40 9.32 0.69 -8.50
CA LEU A 40 8.25 0.01 -9.22
C LEU A 40 7.03 0.91 -9.42
N ALA A 41 6.70 1.74 -8.44
CA ALA A 41 5.60 2.69 -8.57
C ALA A 41 5.86 3.68 -9.71
N LEU A 42 7.06 4.24 -9.78
CA LEU A 42 7.42 5.19 -10.82
C LEU A 42 7.48 4.54 -12.19
N GLU A 43 7.96 3.29 -12.26
CA GLU A 43 8.14 2.57 -13.50
C GLU A 43 6.84 2.03 -14.09
N HIS A 44 5.97 1.45 -13.24
CA HIS A 44 4.76 0.76 -13.69
C HIS A 44 3.46 1.52 -13.48
N ARG A 45 3.46 2.55 -12.64
CA ARG A 45 2.28 3.37 -12.34
C ARG A 45 1.05 2.50 -12.02
N PRO A 46 1.11 1.74 -10.91
CA PRO A 46 -0.02 0.88 -10.53
C PRO A 46 -1.27 1.69 -10.19
N ASP A 47 -2.40 1.03 -10.13
CA ASP A 47 -3.68 1.67 -9.80
C ASP A 47 -3.84 1.89 -8.30
N LEU A 48 -3.10 1.13 -7.49
CA LEU A 48 -3.15 1.22 -6.03
C LEU A 48 -1.82 0.73 -5.47
N VAL A 49 -1.36 1.36 -4.39
CA VAL A 49 -0.19 0.93 -3.65
C VAL A 49 -0.60 0.54 -2.23
N LEU A 50 -0.22 -0.66 -1.81
CA LEU A 50 -0.37 -1.13 -0.43
C LEU A 50 1.02 -1.13 0.18
N MET A 51 1.22 -0.34 1.24
CA MET A 51 2.56 -0.06 1.75
C MET A 51 2.67 -0.30 3.24
N ASP A 52 3.60 -1.16 3.63
CA ASP A 52 3.95 -1.33 5.03
C ASP A 52 4.63 -0.06 5.54
N ILE A 53 4.27 0.38 6.73
CA ILE A 53 4.90 1.55 7.34
C ILE A 53 6.30 1.21 7.85
N GLN A 54 6.51 -0.02 8.30
CA GLN A 54 7.81 -0.46 8.80
C GLN A 54 8.55 -1.27 7.74
N LEU A 55 9.40 -0.58 7.00
CA LEU A 55 10.21 -1.20 5.94
C LEU A 55 11.67 -1.26 6.36
N PRO A 56 12.48 -2.18 5.78
CA PRO A 56 13.85 -2.41 6.26
C PRO A 56 14.84 -1.30 5.89
N ASP A 57 14.61 -0.55 4.83
CA ASP A 57 15.54 0.46 4.34
C ASP A 57 15.11 1.89 4.61
N ILE A 58 13.90 2.26 4.17
CA ILE A 58 13.30 3.56 4.47
C ILE A 58 11.93 3.31 5.09
N ASN A 59 11.44 4.23 5.91
CA ASN A 59 10.10 4.03 6.46
C ASN A 59 9.04 4.29 5.38
N GLY A 60 7.83 3.75 5.61
CA GLY A 60 6.75 3.86 4.64
C GLY A 60 6.33 5.29 4.36
N ILE A 61 6.46 6.18 5.33
CA ILE A 61 6.10 7.59 5.13
C ILE A 61 7.06 8.25 4.15
N GLU A 62 8.35 7.99 4.25
CA GLU A 62 9.33 8.51 3.30
C GLU A 62 9.09 7.96 1.90
N ALA A 63 8.82 6.65 1.78
CA ALA A 63 8.51 6.04 0.50
C ALA A 63 7.26 6.69 -0.11
N PHE A 64 6.24 6.91 0.70
CA PHE A 64 5.02 7.58 0.29
C PHE A 64 5.30 8.99 -0.24
N GLU A 65 6.12 9.76 0.47
CA GLU A 65 6.45 11.12 0.05
C GLU A 65 7.16 11.13 -1.31
N ARG A 66 8.03 10.17 -1.55
CA ARG A 66 8.72 10.06 -2.84
C ARG A 66 7.75 9.75 -3.98
N ILE A 67 6.76 8.90 -3.73
CA ILE A 67 5.73 8.58 -4.72
C ILE A 67 4.89 9.82 -5.00
N ARG A 68 4.52 10.57 -3.97
CA ARG A 68 3.73 11.78 -4.12
C ARG A 68 4.46 12.93 -4.80
N ALA A 69 5.79 12.93 -4.72
CA ALA A 69 6.61 13.99 -5.32
C ALA A 69 6.66 13.91 -6.85
N ASP A 70 6.37 12.74 -7.44
CA ASP A 70 6.38 12.56 -8.88
C ASP A 70 4.99 12.82 -9.45
N ALA A 71 4.91 13.67 -10.48
CA ALA A 71 3.63 14.06 -11.08
C ALA A 71 2.84 12.86 -11.62
N ASP A 72 3.53 11.85 -12.15
CA ASP A 72 2.87 10.68 -12.74
C ASP A 72 2.27 9.75 -11.70
N THR A 73 2.76 9.78 -10.47
CA THR A 73 2.31 8.89 -9.40
C THR A 73 1.59 9.62 -8.27
N ALA A 74 1.54 10.94 -8.32
CA ALA A 74 0.97 11.76 -7.24
C ALA A 74 -0.51 11.45 -6.94
N ALA A 75 -1.26 11.01 -7.94
CA ALA A 75 -2.70 10.72 -7.79
C ALA A 75 -2.99 9.27 -7.44
N ILE A 76 -1.99 8.39 -7.41
CA ILE A 76 -2.21 6.98 -7.09
C ILE A 76 -2.57 6.85 -5.61
N PRO A 77 -3.69 6.20 -5.27
CA PRO A 77 -4.03 5.99 -3.87
C PRO A 77 -3.03 5.06 -3.19
N VAL A 78 -2.61 5.41 -1.99
CA VAL A 78 -1.67 4.61 -1.20
C VAL A 78 -2.34 4.28 0.12
N VAL A 79 -2.45 2.98 0.41
CA VAL A 79 -3.02 2.47 1.65
C VAL A 79 -1.90 1.95 2.52
N ALA A 80 -1.85 2.39 3.76
CA ALA A 80 -0.83 1.97 4.71
C ALA A 80 -1.21 0.66 5.39
N PHE A 81 -0.26 -0.27 5.51
CA PHE A 81 -0.39 -1.41 6.42
C PHE A 81 0.32 -1.06 7.73
N THR A 82 -0.36 -1.27 8.85
CA THR A 82 0.25 -0.97 10.16
C THR A 82 -0.16 -1.99 11.21
N ALA A 83 0.83 -2.42 12.01
CA ALA A 83 0.57 -3.26 13.17
C ALA A 83 0.13 -2.41 14.36
N SER A 84 0.40 -1.11 14.32
CA SER A 84 0.05 -0.19 15.40
C SER A 84 -1.23 0.55 15.07
N VAL A 85 -2.18 0.53 16.00
CA VAL A 85 -3.47 1.20 15.83
C VAL A 85 -3.68 2.27 16.90
N THR A 86 -2.60 2.78 17.49
CA THR A 86 -2.71 3.85 18.48
C THR A 86 -3.22 5.13 17.80
N PRO A 87 -3.94 6.00 18.52
CA PRO A 87 -4.40 7.26 17.93
C PRO A 87 -3.26 8.11 17.36
N THR A 88 -2.09 8.10 18.00
CA THR A 88 -0.93 8.84 17.53
C THR A 88 -0.45 8.34 16.17
N ASP A 89 -0.35 7.02 16.00
CA ASP A 89 0.08 6.43 14.73
C ASP A 89 -0.92 6.66 13.62
N ARG A 90 -2.21 6.53 13.93
CA ARG A 90 -3.28 6.80 12.97
C ARG A 90 -3.25 8.24 12.50
N ASN A 91 -3.01 9.18 13.42
CA ASN A 91 -2.90 10.59 13.08
C ASN A 91 -1.69 10.86 12.18
N ARG A 92 -0.56 10.23 12.44
CA ARG A 92 0.63 10.37 11.60
C ARG A 92 0.37 9.90 10.18
N ILE A 93 -0.30 8.76 10.02
CA ILE A 93 -0.66 8.20 8.72
C ILE A 93 -1.61 9.14 7.99
N THR A 94 -2.64 9.62 8.67
CA THR A 94 -3.62 10.54 8.10
C THR A 94 -2.98 11.86 7.69
N GLN A 95 -2.14 12.43 8.55
CA GLN A 95 -1.47 13.71 8.28
C GLN A 95 -0.46 13.59 7.15
N ALA A 96 0.16 12.44 6.97
CA ALA A 96 1.08 12.21 5.86
C ALA A 96 0.37 12.21 4.51
N GLY A 97 -0.95 11.96 4.49
CA GLY A 97 -1.74 12.01 3.27
C GLY A 97 -2.09 10.65 2.67
N PHE A 98 -1.88 9.56 3.41
CA PHE A 98 -2.30 8.23 2.95
C PHE A 98 -3.80 8.21 2.73
N SER A 99 -4.22 7.49 1.68
CA SER A 99 -5.63 7.39 1.31
C SER A 99 -6.45 6.56 2.31
N GLY A 100 -5.79 5.65 3.01
CA GLY A 100 -6.42 4.85 4.03
C GLY A 100 -5.38 3.99 4.72
N PHE A 101 -5.83 3.14 5.63
CA PHE A 101 -4.93 2.18 6.28
C PHE A 101 -5.66 0.87 6.57
N VAL A 102 -4.87 -0.20 6.67
CA VAL A 102 -5.35 -1.53 7.05
C VAL A 102 -4.47 -1.99 8.20
N SER A 103 -5.09 -2.43 9.28
CA SER A 103 -4.35 -2.93 10.43
C SER A 103 -3.91 -4.38 10.21
N LYS A 104 -2.79 -4.73 10.83
CA LYS A 104 -2.31 -6.11 10.88
C LYS A 104 -2.77 -6.76 12.19
N PRO A 105 -3.11 -8.04 12.20
CA PRO A 105 -3.09 -8.98 11.07
C PRO A 105 -4.18 -8.67 10.05
N ILE A 106 -3.93 -9.04 8.80
CA ILE A 106 -4.86 -8.77 7.69
C ILE A 106 -6.17 -9.51 7.91
N GLN A 107 -7.28 -8.78 7.86
CA GLN A 107 -8.62 -9.34 7.93
C GLN A 107 -9.25 -9.30 6.55
N LEU A 108 -9.64 -10.46 6.04
CA LEU A 108 -10.06 -10.66 4.67
C LEU A 108 -11.09 -9.64 4.19
N LYS A 109 -12.20 -9.51 4.91
CA LYS A 109 -13.30 -8.64 4.47
C LYS A 109 -12.91 -7.18 4.44
N GLU A 110 -12.24 -6.71 5.49
CA GLU A 110 -11.81 -5.32 5.61
C GLU A 110 -10.78 -4.99 4.54
N PHE A 111 -9.81 -5.88 4.33
CA PHE A 111 -8.76 -5.71 3.34
C PHE A 111 -9.34 -5.57 1.93
N LEU A 112 -10.18 -6.51 1.53
CA LEU A 112 -10.77 -6.51 0.19
C LEU A 112 -11.73 -5.35 -0.01
N ALA A 113 -12.49 -4.97 1.02
CA ALA A 113 -13.38 -3.82 0.93
C ALA A 113 -12.60 -2.51 0.76
N THR A 114 -11.48 -2.36 1.46
CA THR A 114 -10.63 -1.18 1.34
C THR A 114 -10.02 -1.09 -0.05
N VAL A 115 -9.50 -2.20 -0.57
CA VAL A 115 -8.92 -2.25 -1.92
C VAL A 115 -9.96 -1.85 -2.96
N LYS A 116 -11.15 -2.44 -2.89
CA LYS A 116 -12.21 -2.14 -3.84
C LYS A 116 -12.61 -0.67 -3.81
N ARG A 117 -12.80 -0.13 -2.60
CA ARG A 117 -13.16 1.28 -2.43
C ARG A 117 -12.12 2.21 -3.05
N MET A 118 -10.84 1.94 -2.82
CA MET A 118 -9.76 2.77 -3.35
C MET A 118 -9.68 2.71 -4.87
N LEU A 119 -9.87 1.52 -5.45
CA LEU A 119 -9.83 1.35 -6.90
C LEU A 119 -11.03 1.98 -7.60
N GLU A 120 -12.16 2.08 -6.92
CA GLU A 120 -13.34 2.73 -7.48
C GLU A 120 -13.30 4.26 -7.35
N GLY A 121 -12.20 4.79 -6.83
CA GLY A 121 -12.05 6.23 -6.62
C GLY A 121 -12.91 6.76 -5.47
N GLY A 122 -13.43 5.86 -4.65
CA GLY A 122 -14.24 6.22 -3.50
C GLY A 122 -13.37 6.67 -2.35
N ALA A 123 -13.02 7.91 -2.36
CA ALA A 123 -12.27 8.50 -1.27
C ALA A 123 -13.17 8.67 -0.05
#